data_7f5518894bbc713d41af436b1764de0c
#
_entry.id   7f5518894bbc713d41af436b1764de0c
#
_cell.length_a   1.000
_cell.length_b   1.000
_cell.length_c   1.000
_cell.angle_alpha   90.00
_cell.angle_beta   90.00
_cell.angle_gamma   90.00
#
_symmetry.space_group_name_H-M   'P 1'
#
loop_
_entity.id
_entity.type
_entity.pdbx_description
1 polymer ?
#
loop_
_entity_poly.entity_id
_entity_poly.type
_entity_poly.pdbx_seq_one_letter_code
_entity_poly.pdbx_strand_id
1 'polypeptide(L)'
;MILYKYTLDETHRLIQEPLNVEEKPISYVQTLPTGKRKYIKKSILDQIDPETDILYSLSDNKATAANLFVQLYSNRRDVYAHAVECMDNIIKIIIEKGRSNK
;
A
#
# COMPACT_ATOMS: atom_id res chain seq x y z
N MET A 1 -19.16 3.31 -16.09
CA MET A 1 -18.70 2.24 -15.20
C MET A 1 -17.97 2.87 -14.02
N ILE A 2 -18.11 2.34 -12.83
CA ILE A 2 -17.48 2.89 -11.64
C ILE A 2 -16.38 1.96 -11.14
N LEU A 3 -15.19 2.54 -10.95
CA LEU A 3 -14.05 1.93 -10.31
C LEU A 3 -13.85 2.64 -8.97
N TYR A 4 -13.59 1.90 -7.90
CA TYR A 4 -13.38 2.48 -6.59
C TYR A 4 -11.88 2.60 -6.29
N LYS A 5 -11.48 3.80 -5.87
CA LYS A 5 -10.14 4.08 -5.39
C LYS A 5 -10.17 4.15 -3.86
N TYR A 6 -9.35 3.34 -3.23
CA TYR A 6 -9.23 3.31 -1.77
C TYR A 6 -7.86 3.84 -1.35
N THR A 7 -7.87 4.78 -0.43
CA THR A 7 -6.67 5.36 0.16
C THR A 7 -6.87 5.53 1.67
N LEU A 8 -5.80 5.84 2.37
CA LEU A 8 -5.89 6.26 3.78
C LEU A 8 -5.59 7.76 3.85
N ASP A 9 -6.34 8.48 4.71
CA ASP A 9 -6.08 9.88 4.97
C ASP A 9 -4.93 10.06 5.99
N GLU A 10 -4.65 11.30 6.39
CA GLU A 10 -3.59 11.63 7.35
C GLU A 10 -3.81 10.99 8.71
N THR A 11 -5.07 10.69 9.07
CA THR A 11 -5.43 10.01 10.33
C THR A 11 -5.57 8.49 10.18
N HIS A 12 -5.17 7.94 9.02
CA HIS A 12 -5.26 6.52 8.67
C HIS A 12 -6.70 6.00 8.58
N ARG A 13 -7.65 6.87 8.23
CA ARG A 13 -9.02 6.47 7.91
C ARG A 13 -9.13 6.07 6.45
N LEU A 14 -9.89 5.02 6.19
CA LEU A 14 -10.15 4.56 4.83
C LEU A 14 -11.05 5.54 4.07
N ILE A 15 -10.57 5.98 2.92
CA ILE A 15 -11.32 6.81 1.99
C ILE A 15 -11.68 5.96 0.78
N GLN A 16 -12.97 5.95 0.42
CA GLN A 16 -13.47 5.35 -0.81
C GLN A 16 -13.86 6.47 -1.77
N GLU A 17 -13.26 6.48 -2.94
CA GLU A 17 -13.56 7.45 -3.99
C GLU A 17 -14.08 6.73 -5.23
N PRO A 18 -15.35 6.96 -5.64
CA PRO A 18 -15.86 6.40 -6.89
C PRO A 18 -15.29 7.18 -8.08
N LEU A 19 -14.77 6.46 -9.06
CA LEU A 19 -14.23 7.03 -10.28
C LEU A 19 -15.08 6.58 -11.47
N ASN A 20 -15.52 7.54 -12.30
CA ASN A 20 -16.14 7.24 -13.56
C ASN A 20 -15.06 6.86 -14.58
N VAL A 21 -15.12 5.64 -15.09
CA VAL A 21 -14.11 5.11 -16.00
C VAL A 21 -14.76 4.46 -17.21
N GLU A 22 -14.01 4.41 -18.30
CA GLU A 22 -14.33 3.66 -19.50
C GLU A 22 -13.49 2.39 -19.52
N GLU A 23 -14.13 1.24 -19.75
CA GLU A 23 -13.42 -0.03 -19.84
C GLU A 23 -12.77 -0.19 -21.21
N LYS A 24 -11.48 -0.52 -21.19
CA LYS A 24 -10.69 -0.90 -22.34
C LYS A 24 -10.20 -2.36 -22.17
N PRO A 25 -9.63 -3.03 -23.19
CA PRO A 25 -9.24 -4.44 -23.06
C PRO A 25 -8.29 -4.74 -21.91
N ILE A 26 -7.33 -3.86 -21.61
CA ILE A 26 -6.30 -4.08 -20.59
C ILE A 26 -6.30 -3.03 -19.48
N SER A 27 -7.16 -2.02 -19.56
CA SER A 27 -7.16 -0.90 -18.62
C SER A 27 -8.55 -0.30 -18.43
N TYR A 28 -8.66 0.53 -17.39
CA TYR A 28 -9.76 1.47 -17.22
C TYR A 28 -9.24 2.88 -17.45
N VAL A 29 -10.01 3.72 -18.13
CA VAL A 29 -9.61 5.08 -18.47
C VAL A 29 -10.50 6.08 -17.75
N GLN A 30 -9.88 6.93 -16.94
CA GLN A 30 -10.52 8.06 -16.27
C GLN A 30 -10.18 9.32 -17.04
N THR A 31 -11.21 10.09 -17.46
CA THR A 31 -11.01 11.43 -18.01
C THR A 31 -11.04 12.44 -16.88
N LEU A 32 -9.92 13.15 -16.69
CA LEU A 32 -9.79 14.17 -15.65
C LEU A 32 -10.49 15.48 -16.08
N PRO A 33 -10.83 16.40 -15.13
CA PRO A 33 -11.45 17.70 -15.46
C PRO A 33 -10.62 18.53 -16.44
N THR A 34 -9.30 18.35 -16.48
CA THR A 34 -8.39 19.01 -17.42
C THR A 34 -8.43 18.45 -18.85
N GLY A 35 -9.23 17.39 -19.08
CA GLY A 35 -9.26 16.65 -20.35
C GLY A 35 -8.17 15.59 -20.50
N LYS A 36 -7.22 15.53 -19.58
CA LYS A 36 -6.20 14.47 -19.56
C LYS A 36 -6.83 13.14 -19.19
N ARG A 37 -6.26 12.05 -19.75
CA ARG A 37 -6.71 10.69 -19.47
C ARG A 37 -5.73 9.99 -18.54
N LYS A 38 -6.26 9.32 -17.52
CA LYS A 38 -5.49 8.46 -16.62
C LYS A 38 -5.85 7.02 -16.89
N TYR A 39 -4.82 6.19 -17.11
CA TYR A 39 -4.97 4.76 -17.39
C TYR A 39 -4.67 3.96 -16.13
N ILE A 40 -5.61 3.07 -15.79
CA ILE A 40 -5.47 2.17 -14.64
C ILE A 40 -5.49 0.75 -15.18
N LYS A 41 -4.35 0.06 -15.09
CA LYS A 41 -4.22 -1.30 -15.63
C LYS A 41 -5.09 -2.27 -14.86
N LYS A 42 -5.78 -3.17 -15.57
CA LYS A 42 -6.59 -4.21 -14.93
C LYS A 42 -5.77 -5.16 -14.06
N SER A 43 -4.50 -5.32 -14.35
CA SER A 43 -3.57 -6.19 -13.60
C SER A 43 -3.28 -5.71 -12.17
N ILE A 44 -3.52 -4.43 -11.86
CA ILE A 44 -3.26 -3.87 -10.52
C ILE A 44 -4.49 -3.85 -9.61
N LEU A 45 -5.65 -4.31 -10.10
CA LEU A 45 -6.87 -4.34 -9.30
C LEU A 45 -6.72 -5.26 -8.09
N ASP A 46 -7.38 -4.90 -7.00
CA ASP A 46 -7.43 -5.66 -5.74
C ASP A 46 -6.06 -5.91 -5.10
N GLN A 47 -5.09 -5.07 -5.45
CA GLN A 47 -3.74 -5.07 -4.88
C GLN A 47 -3.36 -3.65 -4.47
N ILE A 48 -2.80 -3.49 -3.27
CA ILE A 48 -2.33 -2.19 -2.83
C ILE A 48 -0.94 -1.97 -3.41
N ASP A 49 -0.75 -0.83 -4.12
CA ASP A 49 0.56 -0.40 -4.58
C ASP A 49 1.41 -0.01 -3.37
N PRO A 50 2.54 -0.69 -3.12
CA PRO A 50 3.37 -0.42 -1.94
C PRO A 50 4.07 0.94 -1.97
N GLU A 51 4.20 1.57 -3.13
CA GLU A 51 4.82 2.89 -3.26
C GLU A 51 3.83 4.02 -2.99
N THR A 52 2.58 3.87 -3.41
CA THR A 52 1.56 4.92 -3.35
C THR A 52 0.51 4.69 -2.28
N ASP A 53 0.39 3.46 -1.75
CA ASP A 53 -0.68 3.03 -0.84
C ASP A 53 -2.08 3.24 -1.43
N ILE A 54 -2.22 3.01 -2.72
CA ILE A 54 -3.49 3.12 -3.45
C ILE A 54 -3.98 1.74 -3.85
N LEU A 55 -5.26 1.48 -3.61
CA LEU A 55 -5.96 0.28 -4.02
C LEU A 55 -7.08 0.65 -5.00
N TYR A 56 -7.11 -0.01 -6.15
CA TYR A 56 -8.24 0.09 -7.08
C TYR A 56 -9.02 -1.21 -7.09
N SER A 57 -10.35 -1.12 -7.04
CA SER A 57 -11.23 -2.29 -7.06
C SER A 57 -12.57 -1.96 -7.74
N LEU A 58 -13.17 -2.96 -8.36
CA LEU A 58 -14.54 -2.86 -8.86
C LEU A 58 -15.58 -3.03 -7.73
N SER A 59 -15.16 -3.52 -6.58
CA SER A 59 -16.01 -3.72 -5.41
C SER A 59 -16.12 -2.48 -4.57
N ASP A 60 -17.33 -2.15 -4.12
CA ASP A 60 -17.60 -1.08 -3.16
C ASP A 60 -17.50 -1.55 -1.70
N ASN A 61 -17.02 -2.76 -1.46
CA ASN A 61 -16.92 -3.34 -0.12
C ASN A 61 -15.73 -2.76 0.64
N LYS A 62 -16.02 -1.78 1.49
CA LYS A 62 -15.01 -1.10 2.32
C LYS A 62 -14.32 -2.03 3.31
N ALA A 63 -15.04 -3.05 3.82
CA ALA A 63 -14.47 -3.99 4.78
C ALA A 63 -13.36 -4.83 4.14
N THR A 64 -13.55 -5.29 2.90
CA THR A 64 -12.52 -6.02 2.15
C THR A 64 -11.30 -5.15 1.91
N ALA A 65 -11.50 -3.90 1.49
CA ALA A 65 -10.39 -2.94 1.30
C ALA A 65 -9.67 -2.67 2.61
N ALA A 66 -10.38 -2.44 3.71
CA ALA A 66 -9.79 -2.22 5.03
C ALA A 66 -8.92 -3.40 5.47
N ASN A 67 -9.37 -4.64 5.24
CA ASN A 67 -8.62 -5.84 5.57
C ASN A 67 -7.29 -5.93 4.80
N LEU A 68 -7.28 -5.55 3.52
CA LEU A 68 -6.06 -5.51 2.72
C LEU A 68 -5.05 -4.50 3.28
N PHE A 69 -5.50 -3.32 3.68
CA PHE A 69 -4.63 -2.32 4.33
C PHE A 69 -4.12 -2.81 5.68
N VAL A 70 -4.95 -3.46 6.49
CA VAL A 70 -4.53 -4.06 7.77
C VAL A 70 -3.42 -5.09 7.54
N GLN A 71 -3.57 -5.96 6.55
CA GLN A 71 -2.54 -6.95 6.21
C GLN A 71 -1.23 -6.29 5.77
N LEU A 72 -1.31 -5.26 4.93
CA LEU A 72 -0.12 -4.53 4.47
C LEU A 72 0.64 -3.89 5.62
N TYR A 73 -0.07 -3.17 6.50
CA TYR A 73 0.56 -2.50 7.65
C TYR A 73 1.06 -3.48 8.69
N SER A 74 0.37 -4.60 8.91
CA SER A 74 0.84 -5.67 9.79
C SER A 74 2.14 -6.29 9.28
N ASN A 75 2.25 -6.55 7.98
CA ASN A 75 3.47 -7.05 7.37
C ASN A 75 4.61 -6.06 7.48
N ARG A 76 4.36 -4.77 7.27
CA ARG A 76 5.36 -3.71 7.45
C ARG A 76 5.86 -3.66 8.89
N ARG A 77 4.95 -3.73 9.86
CA ARG A 77 5.32 -3.77 11.28
C ARG A 77 6.24 -4.94 11.59
N ASP A 78 5.93 -6.13 11.09
CA ASP A 78 6.72 -7.33 11.31
C ASP A 78 8.13 -7.22 10.70
N VAL A 79 8.23 -6.64 9.52
CA VAL A 79 9.53 -6.37 8.87
C VAL A 79 10.35 -5.38 9.69
N TYR A 80 9.76 -4.29 10.17
CA TYR A 80 10.45 -3.31 11.01
C TYR A 80 10.90 -3.91 12.34
N ALA A 81 10.06 -4.70 12.99
CA ALA A 81 10.41 -5.39 14.24
C ALA A 81 11.61 -6.31 14.06
N HIS A 82 11.64 -7.08 12.97
CA HIS A 82 12.76 -7.93 12.64
C HIS A 82 14.04 -7.13 12.35
N ALA A 83 13.95 -6.02 11.62
CA ALA A 83 15.09 -5.18 11.34
C ALA A 83 15.68 -4.56 12.62
N VAL A 84 14.85 -4.10 13.56
CA VAL A 84 15.30 -3.57 14.86
C VAL A 84 16.01 -4.67 15.65
N GLU A 85 15.47 -5.88 15.71
CA GLU A 85 16.08 -7.03 16.40
C GLU A 85 17.45 -7.37 15.80
N CYS A 86 17.59 -7.39 14.49
CA CYS A 86 18.87 -7.62 13.81
C CYS A 86 19.89 -6.54 14.15
N MET A 87 19.50 -5.29 14.17
CA MET A 87 20.38 -4.18 14.52
C MET A 87 20.83 -4.26 15.98
N ASP A 88 19.96 -4.60 16.91
CA ASP A 88 20.29 -4.79 18.32
C ASP A 88 21.32 -5.91 18.49
N ASN A 89 21.20 -7.01 17.77
CA ASN A 89 22.15 -8.10 17.77
C ASN A 89 23.53 -7.67 17.26
N ILE A 90 23.58 -6.87 16.20
CA ILE A 90 24.84 -6.33 15.65
C ILE A 90 25.53 -5.42 16.66
N ILE A 91 24.79 -4.54 17.32
CA ILE A 91 25.33 -3.65 18.35
C ILE A 91 25.91 -4.46 19.50
N LYS A 92 25.23 -5.51 19.94
CA LYS A 92 25.68 -6.40 20.98
C LYS A 92 27.02 -7.06 20.64
N ILE A 93 27.16 -7.56 19.42
CA ILE A 93 28.40 -8.17 18.92
C ILE A 93 29.55 -7.14 18.91
N ILE A 94 29.31 -5.91 18.49
CA ILE A 94 30.30 -4.86 18.47
C ILE A 94 30.80 -4.56 19.88
N ILE A 95 29.91 -4.45 20.85
CA ILE A 95 30.26 -4.21 22.27
C ILE A 95 31.11 -5.34 22.82
N GLU A 96 30.73 -6.60 22.58
CA GLU A 96 31.46 -7.78 23.06
C GLU A 96 32.87 -7.86 22.48
N LYS A 97 33.02 -7.59 21.17
CA LYS A 97 34.35 -7.56 20.53
C LYS A 97 35.21 -6.41 21.02
N GLY A 98 34.61 -5.25 21.27
CA GLY A 98 35.32 -4.12 21.84
C GLY A 98 35.87 -4.41 23.23
N ARG A 99 35.17 -5.19 24.05
CA ARG A 99 35.63 -5.61 25.37
C ARG A 99 36.73 -6.65 25.33
N SER A 100 36.65 -7.56 24.34
CA SER A 100 37.68 -8.65 24.25
C SER A 100 39.00 -8.17 23.70
N ASN A 101 39.06 -6.98 23.10
CA ASN A 101 40.30 -6.42 22.58
C ASN A 101 41.09 -5.58 23.63
N LYS A 102 40.66 -5.64 24.86
CA LYS A 102 41.39 -5.09 25.97
C LYS A 102 42.34 -6.14 26.53
#